data_efa97dd6582be7b1119f8d3a70df8069
#
_entry.id   efa97dd6582be7b1119f8d3a70df8069
#
_cell.length_a   1.000
_cell.length_b   1.000
_cell.length_c   1.000
_cell.angle_alpha   90.00
_cell.angle_beta   90.00
_cell.angle_gamma   90.00
#
_symmetry.space_group_name_H-M   'P 1'
#
loop_
_entity.id
_entity.type
_entity.pdbx_description
1 polymer ?
#
loop_
_entity_poly.entity_id
_entity_poly.type
_entity_poly.pdbx_seq_one_letter_code
_entity_poly.pdbx_strand_id
1 'polypeptide(L)'
;MKKYSIDKQRRFNFELSSICAFFRRHVLKRTLHELSKRSKVPVSTLSSFEMGRSSNLRYIYLYLVSCETDKQKNIFIDSIDKLLERNYYND
;
A
#
# COMPACT_ATOMS: atom_id res chain seq x y z
N MET A 1 -9.01 27.11 2.12
CA MET A 1 -8.35 25.83 1.81
C MET A 1 -7.42 25.45 2.96
N LYS A 2 -7.60 24.24 3.49
CA LYS A 2 -6.76 23.80 4.60
C LYS A 2 -5.35 23.49 4.10
N LYS A 3 -4.37 23.95 4.84
CA LYS A 3 -2.99 23.58 4.55
C LYS A 3 -2.76 22.09 4.81
N TYR A 4 -2.14 21.43 3.87
CA TYR A 4 -1.77 20.03 4.02
C TYR A 4 -0.62 19.91 5.01
N SER A 5 -0.83 19.25 6.13
CA SER A 5 0.20 19.11 7.16
C SER A 5 1.11 17.92 6.89
N ILE A 6 2.38 18.04 7.31
CA ILE A 6 3.36 16.97 7.18
C ILE A 6 2.93 15.76 8.01
N ASP A 7 2.36 15.99 9.19
CA ASP A 7 1.90 14.92 10.06
C ASP A 7 0.74 14.14 9.44
N LYS A 8 -0.17 14.84 8.76
CA LYS A 8 -1.28 14.21 8.05
C LYS A 8 -0.77 13.34 6.92
N GLN A 9 0.23 13.82 6.17
CA GLN A 9 0.83 13.07 5.07
C GLN A 9 1.54 11.83 5.59
N ARG A 10 2.26 11.94 6.70
CA ARG A 10 2.94 10.78 7.30
C ARG A 10 1.93 9.72 7.75
N ARG A 11 0.83 10.14 8.34
CA ARG A 11 -0.24 9.23 8.73
C ARG A 11 -0.85 8.54 7.52
N PHE A 12 -1.11 9.29 6.47
CA PHE A 12 -1.65 8.75 5.23
C PHE A 12 -0.70 7.70 4.65
N ASN A 13 0.59 8.04 4.55
CA ASN A 13 1.60 7.11 4.03
C ASN A 13 1.70 5.85 4.87
N PHE A 14 1.64 5.98 6.19
CA PHE A 14 1.69 4.84 7.09
C PHE A 14 0.47 3.94 6.92
N GLU A 15 -0.72 4.53 6.84
CA GLU A 15 -1.96 3.78 6.64
C GLU A 15 -1.96 3.07 5.29
N LEU A 16 -1.50 3.73 4.24
CA LEU A 16 -1.40 3.16 2.91
C LEU A 16 -0.44 1.97 2.91
N SER A 17 0.71 2.12 3.54
CA SER A 17 1.70 1.06 3.66
C SER A 17 1.14 -0.13 4.45
N SER A 18 0.39 0.14 5.50
CA SER A 18 -0.25 -0.91 6.31
C SER A 18 -1.31 -1.67 5.50
N ILE A 19 -2.05 -0.98 4.66
CA ILE A 19 -3.02 -1.61 3.76
C ILE A 19 -2.30 -2.56 2.80
N CYS A 20 -1.18 -2.13 2.23
CA CYS A 20 -0.39 -2.96 1.32
C CYS A 20 0.15 -4.21 2.04
N ALA A 21 0.67 -4.05 3.25
CA ALA A 21 1.19 -5.17 4.02
C ALA A 21 0.09 -6.17 4.37
N PHE A 22 -1.05 -5.67 4.83
CA PHE A 22 -2.21 -6.50 5.15
C PHE A 22 -2.71 -7.25 3.91
N PHE A 23 -2.82 -6.54 2.79
CA PHE A 23 -3.28 -7.12 1.54
C PHE A 23 -2.35 -8.25 1.07
N ARG A 24 -1.04 -8.01 1.15
CA ARG A 24 -0.06 -9.04 0.77
C ARG A 24 -0.20 -10.29 1.61
N ARG A 25 -0.33 -10.13 2.93
CA ARG A 25 -0.37 -11.25 3.87
C ARG A 25 -1.68 -12.03 3.81
N HIS A 26 -2.80 -11.34 3.73
CA HIS A 26 -4.11 -11.95 3.94
C HIS A 26 -4.91 -12.17 2.66
N VAL A 27 -4.67 -11.41 1.63
CA VAL A 27 -5.39 -11.56 0.36
C VAL A 27 -4.52 -12.25 -0.68
N LEU A 28 -3.32 -11.72 -0.94
CA LEU A 28 -2.38 -12.36 -1.87
C LEU A 28 -1.75 -13.62 -1.27
N LYS A 29 -1.61 -13.67 0.04
CA LYS A 29 -0.94 -14.75 0.77
C LYS A 29 0.47 -15.00 0.23
N ARG A 30 1.20 -13.92 0.00
CA ARG A 30 2.57 -13.96 -0.50
C ARG A 30 3.55 -13.41 0.52
N THR A 31 4.75 -13.97 0.55
CA THR A 31 5.83 -13.45 1.39
C THR A 31 6.52 -12.28 0.72
N LEU A 32 7.26 -11.49 1.51
CA LEU A 32 8.09 -10.43 0.94
C LEU A 32 9.13 -10.99 -0.04
N HIS A 33 9.65 -12.17 0.24
CA HIS A 33 10.59 -12.84 -0.65
C HIS A 33 9.97 -13.14 -2.02
N GLU A 34 8.74 -13.65 -2.01
CA GLU A 34 8.04 -13.94 -3.26
C GLU A 34 7.78 -12.68 -4.06
N LEU A 35 7.34 -11.61 -3.38
CA LEU A 35 7.08 -10.34 -4.04
C LEU A 35 8.38 -9.73 -4.57
N SER A 36 9.46 -9.81 -3.80
CA SER A 36 10.78 -9.34 -4.20
C SER A 36 11.28 -10.07 -5.43
N LYS A 37 11.14 -11.38 -5.45
CA LYS A 37 11.59 -12.21 -6.56
C LYS A 37 10.89 -11.86 -7.87
N ARG A 38 9.58 -11.61 -7.80
CA ARG A 38 8.78 -11.25 -8.99
C ARG A 38 9.04 -9.84 -9.48
N SER A 39 9.19 -8.91 -8.56
CA SER A 39 9.32 -7.47 -8.88
C SER A 39 10.76 -7.03 -9.09
N LYS A 40 11.73 -7.84 -8.64
CA LYS A 40 13.16 -7.50 -8.60
C LYS A 40 13.46 -6.31 -7.70
N VAL A 41 12.55 -6.00 -6.77
CA VAL A 41 12.77 -4.98 -5.74
C VAL A 41 13.28 -5.69 -4.49
N PRO A 42 14.39 -5.23 -3.89
CA PRO A 42 14.95 -5.90 -2.71
C PRO A 42 13.95 -6.04 -1.55
N VAL A 43 14.04 -7.14 -0.82
CA VAL A 43 13.17 -7.37 0.36
C VAL A 43 13.27 -6.23 1.36
N SER A 44 14.48 -5.72 1.60
CA SER A 44 14.67 -4.60 2.53
C SER A 44 13.91 -3.35 2.09
N THR A 45 13.88 -3.09 0.79
CA THR A 45 13.15 -1.95 0.24
C THR A 45 11.64 -2.11 0.40
N LEU A 46 11.12 -3.30 0.10
CA LEU A 46 9.69 -3.60 0.27
C LEU A 46 9.30 -3.56 1.74
N SER A 47 10.15 -4.08 2.62
CA SER A 47 9.92 -4.03 4.06
C SER A 47 9.84 -2.58 4.56
N SER A 48 10.78 -1.75 4.13
CA SER A 48 10.76 -0.32 4.50
C SER A 48 9.50 0.38 4.00
N PHE A 49 9.06 0.06 2.79
CA PHE A 49 7.81 0.60 2.26
C PHE A 49 6.61 0.18 3.13
N GLU A 50 6.52 -1.10 3.47
CA GLU A 50 5.41 -1.62 4.28
C GLU A 50 5.42 -1.08 5.72
N MET A 51 6.57 -0.63 6.19
CA MET A 51 6.69 0.01 7.52
C MET A 51 6.42 1.51 7.49
N GLY A 52 6.06 2.05 6.33
CA GLY A 52 5.76 3.46 6.17
C GLY A 52 6.97 4.37 6.11
N ARG A 53 8.16 3.81 5.90
CA ARG A 53 9.41 4.59 5.85
C ARG A 53 9.70 5.19 4.49
N SER A 54 9.04 4.70 3.44
CA SER A 54 9.22 5.19 2.09
C SER A 54 7.92 5.79 1.58
N SER A 55 8.01 6.95 0.93
CA SER A 55 6.86 7.61 0.32
C SER A 55 6.77 7.34 -1.18
N ASN A 56 7.52 6.36 -1.68
CA ASN A 56 7.52 6.05 -3.10
C ASN A 56 6.27 5.28 -3.50
N LEU A 57 5.28 5.99 -4.02
CA LEU A 57 3.99 5.43 -4.41
C LEU A 57 4.08 4.41 -5.55
N ARG A 58 5.23 4.35 -6.20
CA ARG A 58 5.47 3.38 -7.27
C ARG A 58 5.30 1.94 -6.79
N TYR A 59 5.59 1.68 -5.54
CA TYR A 59 5.49 0.33 -4.98
C TYR A 59 4.05 -0.15 -4.84
N ILE A 60 3.07 0.76 -4.78
CA ILE A 60 1.66 0.38 -4.75
C ILE A 60 1.31 -0.42 -6.00
N TYR A 61 1.89 -0.04 -7.13
CA TYR A 61 1.66 -0.73 -8.40
C TYR A 61 2.06 -2.20 -8.33
N LEU A 62 3.09 -2.53 -7.56
CA LEU A 62 3.54 -3.92 -7.40
C LEU A 62 2.46 -4.80 -6.77
N TYR A 63 1.75 -4.26 -5.80
CA TYR A 63 0.68 -4.99 -5.14
C TYR A 63 -0.50 -5.18 -6.08
N LEU A 64 -0.81 -4.16 -6.86
CA LEU A 64 -1.90 -4.22 -7.83
C LEU A 64 -1.63 -5.28 -8.92
N VAL A 65 -0.42 -5.26 -9.50
CA VAL A 65 -0.08 -6.21 -10.57
C VAL A 65 0.15 -7.63 -10.04
N SER A 66 0.33 -7.79 -8.73
CA SER A 66 0.47 -9.10 -8.11
C SER A 66 -0.87 -9.78 -7.87
N CYS A 67 -1.98 -9.09 -8.09
CA CYS A 67 -3.31 -9.69 -8.00
C CYS A 67 -3.47 -10.74 -9.10
N GLU A 68 -3.97 -11.91 -8.71
CA GLU A 68 -4.19 -13.01 -9.65
C GLU A 68 -5.63 -13.07 -10.15
N THR A 69 -6.56 -12.39 -9.47
CA THR A 69 -7.97 -12.39 -9.82
C THR A 69 -8.54 -10.98 -9.76
N ASP A 70 -9.64 -10.75 -10.47
CA ASP A 70 -10.36 -9.47 -10.41
C ASP A 70 -10.88 -9.19 -9.01
N LYS A 71 -11.25 -10.24 -8.28
CA LYS A 71 -11.71 -10.11 -6.90
C LYS A 71 -10.63 -9.50 -6.02
N GLN A 72 -9.40 -10.00 -6.13
CA GLN A 72 -8.27 -9.48 -5.38
C GLN A 72 -8.00 -8.02 -5.73
N LYS A 73 -8.02 -7.71 -7.02
CA LYS A 73 -7.82 -6.35 -7.51
C LYS A 73 -8.86 -5.40 -6.94
N ASN A 74 -10.12 -5.82 -6.95
CA ASN A 74 -11.22 -4.99 -6.44
C ASN A 74 -11.10 -4.77 -4.93
N ILE A 75 -10.67 -5.78 -4.18
CA ILE A 75 -10.40 -5.63 -2.74
C ILE A 75 -9.33 -4.57 -2.49
N PHE A 76 -8.26 -4.62 -3.26
CA PHE A 76 -7.15 -3.68 -3.09
C PHE A 76 -7.58 -2.25 -3.42
N ILE A 77 -8.24 -2.08 -4.56
CA ILE A 77 -8.72 -0.75 -5.01
C ILE A 77 -9.72 -0.18 -4.00
N ASP A 78 -10.64 -1.01 -3.51
CA ASP A 78 -11.64 -0.60 -2.54
C ASP A 78 -11.00 -0.15 -1.22
N SER A 79 -9.95 -0.85 -0.78
CA SER A 79 -9.23 -0.48 0.44
C SER A 79 -8.57 0.88 0.31
N ILE A 80 -7.97 1.16 -0.85
CA ILE A 80 -7.34 2.46 -1.11
C ILE A 80 -8.40 3.54 -1.23
N ASP A 81 -9.51 3.26 -1.91
CA ASP A 81 -10.61 4.20 -2.05
C ASP A 81 -11.16 4.63 -0.69
N LYS A 82 -11.36 3.67 0.21
CA LYS A 82 -11.82 3.97 1.57
C LYS A 82 -10.82 4.80 2.36
N LEU A 83 -9.54 4.56 2.17
CA LEU A 83 -8.50 5.35 2.80
C LEU A 83 -8.53 6.80 2.31
N LEU A 84 -8.67 7.00 1.01
CA LEU A 84 -8.77 8.33 0.42
C LEU A 84 -10.02 9.04 0.93
N GLU A 85 -11.13 8.35 1.01
CA GLU A 85 -12.39 8.91 1.51
C GLU A 85 -12.24 9.41 2.94
N ARG A 86 -11.65 8.59 3.82
CA ARG A 86 -11.43 8.99 5.21
C ARG A 86 -10.53 10.22 5.34
N ASN A 87 -9.56 10.36 4.45
CA ASN A 87 -8.58 11.45 4.54
C ASN A 87 -9.01 12.74 3.85
N TYR A 88 -9.87 12.65 2.84
CA TYR A 88 -10.28 13.82 2.07
C TYR A 88 -11.68 14.33 2.42
N TYR A 89 -12.59 13.43 2.79
CA TYR A 89 -13.98 13.79 2.96
C TYR A 89 -14.39 13.91 4.43
N ASN A 90 -13.62 13.37 5.37
CA ASN A 90 -13.94 13.38 6.80
C ASN A 90 -13.00 14.26 7.61
N ASP A 91 -12.44 15.24 6.98
CA ASP A 91 -11.52 16.17 7.63
C ASP A 91 -12.26 17.28 8.35
#